data_9c2ab3604d42793213099ed8148213a8
#
_entry.id   9c2ab3604d42793213099ed8148213a8
#
_cell.length_a   1.000
_cell.length_b   1.000
_cell.length_c   1.000
_cell.angle_alpha   90.00
_cell.angle_beta   90.00
_cell.angle_gamma   90.00
#
_symmetry.space_group_name_H-M   'P 1'
#
loop_
_entity.id
_entity.type
_entity.pdbx_description
1 polymer ?
#
loop_
_entity_poly.entity_id
_entity_poly.type
_entity_poly.pdbx_seq_one_letter_code
_entity_poly.pdbx_strand_id
1 'polypeptide(L)'
;KNIDQVVEWLNQQQIEKLCLTGGNAGVIAENINIPAQIFVEFDAASQGLGILLKEQGHDLADYIFANVGTGTSLHYFDGQSQRRVGGIGTGGGMIQGLGYLLSQITDYKQLTDMAQHGDRNTIDLKVRHIYKDTEPPIPGDLTAANFGHVLHHLDADFTPSNKLAAVIG
;
A
#
# COMPACT_ATOMS: atom_id res chain seq x y z
N LYS A 1 -6.39 3.31 -15.38
CA LYS A 1 -6.01 4.07 -16.59
C LYS A 1 -6.09 3.13 -17.77
N ASN A 2 -6.63 3.62 -18.90
CA ASN A 2 -6.71 2.81 -20.12
C ASN A 2 -5.30 2.71 -20.73
N ILE A 3 -4.76 1.50 -20.89
CA ILE A 3 -3.45 1.25 -21.46
C ILE A 3 -3.37 1.77 -22.91
N ASP A 4 -4.44 1.65 -23.68
CA ASP A 4 -4.51 2.11 -25.07
C ASP A 4 -4.24 3.63 -25.17
N GLN A 5 -4.81 4.42 -24.26
CA GLN A 5 -4.56 5.86 -24.21
C GLN A 5 -3.09 6.19 -23.88
N VAL A 6 -2.45 5.38 -23.02
CA VAL A 6 -1.02 5.55 -22.71
C VAL A 6 -0.16 5.21 -23.92
N VAL A 7 -0.47 4.13 -24.62
CA VAL A 7 0.22 3.71 -25.85
C VAL A 7 0.09 4.76 -26.94
N GLU A 8 -1.14 5.26 -27.16
CA GLU A 8 -1.41 6.31 -28.14
C GLU A 8 -0.61 7.58 -27.82
N TRP A 9 -0.64 8.02 -26.56
CA TRP A 9 0.13 9.19 -26.12
C TRP A 9 1.64 8.99 -26.31
N LEU A 10 2.19 7.82 -25.94
CA LEU A 10 3.62 7.52 -26.10
C LEU A 10 4.03 7.56 -27.58
N ASN A 11 3.23 6.98 -28.48
CA ASN A 11 3.53 6.95 -29.92
C ASN A 11 3.51 8.34 -30.59
N GLN A 12 2.89 9.33 -29.94
CA GLN A 12 2.89 10.73 -30.38
C GLN A 12 4.11 11.52 -29.89
N GLN A 13 4.91 10.95 -28.96
CA GLN A 13 6.06 11.63 -28.41
C GLN A 13 7.31 11.43 -29.29
N GLN A 14 8.19 12.42 -29.32
CA GLN A 14 9.51 12.33 -29.98
C GLN A 14 10.53 11.73 -28.99
N ILE A 15 10.41 10.43 -28.71
CA ILE A 15 11.24 9.70 -27.76
C ILE A 15 12.06 8.67 -28.55
N GLU A 16 13.38 8.69 -28.40
CA GLU A 16 14.29 7.75 -29.07
C GLU A 16 14.31 6.39 -28.40
N LYS A 17 14.20 6.33 -27.08
CA LYS A 17 14.26 5.12 -26.27
C LYS A 17 13.39 5.24 -25.02
N LEU A 18 12.68 4.17 -24.67
CA LEU A 18 11.83 4.11 -23.50
C LEU A 18 12.30 3.04 -22.50
N CYS A 19 12.30 3.37 -21.22
CA CYS A 19 12.50 2.42 -20.13
C CYS A 19 11.15 2.17 -19.45
N LEU A 20 10.76 0.90 -19.35
CA LEU A 20 9.50 0.47 -18.80
C LEU A 20 9.71 -0.42 -17.56
N THR A 21 8.82 -0.31 -16.59
CA THR A 21 8.76 -1.21 -15.43
C THR A 21 7.33 -1.37 -14.94
N GLY A 22 7.09 -2.37 -14.08
CA GLY A 22 5.78 -2.68 -13.51
C GLY A 22 4.99 -3.69 -14.33
N GLY A 23 3.83 -4.11 -13.79
CA GLY A 23 3.05 -5.23 -14.30
C GLY A 23 2.52 -5.10 -15.73
N ASN A 24 2.37 -3.86 -16.25
CA ASN A 24 1.89 -3.61 -17.61
C ASN A 24 3.01 -3.30 -18.62
N ALA A 25 4.27 -3.35 -18.21
CA ALA A 25 5.41 -2.98 -19.06
C ALA A 25 5.48 -3.79 -20.34
N GLY A 26 5.22 -5.11 -20.28
CA GLY A 26 5.20 -5.99 -21.46
C GLY A 26 4.11 -5.59 -22.45
N VAL A 27 2.89 -5.40 -21.98
CA VAL A 27 1.76 -5.01 -22.85
C VAL A 27 1.99 -3.65 -23.52
N ILE A 28 2.58 -2.69 -22.81
CA ILE A 28 2.94 -1.40 -23.39
C ILE A 28 4.03 -1.59 -24.44
N ALA A 29 5.10 -2.34 -24.14
CA ALA A 29 6.21 -2.56 -25.06
C ALA A 29 5.80 -3.22 -26.38
N GLU A 30 4.82 -4.13 -26.34
CA GLU A 30 4.27 -4.82 -27.54
C GLU A 30 3.45 -3.90 -28.43
N ASN A 31 2.93 -2.79 -27.92
CA ASN A 31 1.99 -1.93 -28.62
C ASN A 31 2.52 -0.52 -28.95
N ILE A 32 3.80 -0.24 -28.65
CA ILE A 32 4.45 1.02 -28.98
C ILE A 32 5.42 0.86 -30.17
N ASN A 33 5.63 1.96 -30.89
CA ASN A 33 6.58 2.02 -32.01
C ASN A 33 7.98 2.52 -31.60
N ILE A 34 8.23 2.66 -30.30
CA ILE A 34 9.46 3.20 -29.72
C ILE A 34 10.30 2.04 -29.19
N PRO A 35 11.61 1.98 -29.43
CA PRO A 35 12.47 0.98 -28.80
C PRO A 35 12.35 1.02 -27.27
N ALA A 36 11.91 -0.07 -26.65
CA ALA A 36 11.69 -0.14 -25.22
C ALA A 36 12.57 -1.17 -24.55
N GLN A 37 13.06 -0.84 -23.36
CA GLN A 37 13.75 -1.77 -22.46
C GLN A 37 12.93 -1.96 -21.20
N ILE A 38 12.63 -3.21 -20.84
CA ILE A 38 11.87 -3.55 -19.64
C ILE A 38 12.84 -3.87 -18.51
N PHE A 39 12.57 -3.27 -17.34
CA PHE A 39 13.31 -3.51 -16.09
C PHE A 39 12.40 -4.18 -15.05
N VAL A 40 13.01 -5.03 -14.23
CA VAL A 40 12.30 -5.62 -13.08
C VAL A 40 11.89 -4.50 -12.10
N GLU A 41 10.62 -4.49 -11.70
CA GLU A 41 10.03 -3.42 -10.89
C GLU A 41 10.82 -3.17 -9.59
N PHE A 42 11.16 -4.22 -8.87
CA PHE A 42 11.84 -4.08 -7.58
C PHE A 42 13.30 -3.66 -7.72
N ASP A 43 13.95 -4.00 -8.82
CA ASP A 43 15.32 -3.52 -9.11
C ASP A 43 15.28 -2.03 -9.44
N ALA A 44 14.33 -1.60 -10.26
CA ALA A 44 14.13 -0.19 -10.56
C ALA A 44 13.78 0.63 -9.31
N ALA A 45 12.89 0.10 -8.45
CA ALA A 45 12.50 0.74 -7.19
C ALA A 45 13.68 0.88 -6.22
N SER A 46 14.51 -0.15 -6.05
CA SER A 46 15.67 -0.11 -5.15
C SER A 46 16.74 0.88 -5.63
N GLN A 47 17.01 0.90 -6.94
CA GLN A 47 17.96 1.87 -7.53
C GLN A 47 17.44 3.31 -7.37
N GLY A 48 16.17 3.54 -7.68
CA GLY A 48 15.53 4.85 -7.53
C GLY A 48 15.54 5.33 -6.08
N LEU A 49 15.24 4.45 -5.13
CA LEU A 49 15.31 4.78 -3.69
C LEU A 49 16.73 5.15 -3.26
N GLY A 50 17.76 4.43 -3.72
CA GLY A 50 19.15 4.75 -3.44
C GLY A 50 19.56 6.16 -3.93
N ILE A 51 19.08 6.56 -5.09
CA ILE A 51 19.29 7.93 -5.62
C ILE A 51 18.60 8.95 -4.73
N LEU A 52 17.32 8.76 -4.41
CA LEU A 52 16.55 9.68 -3.56
C LEU A 52 17.15 9.83 -2.15
N LEU A 53 17.63 8.74 -1.56
CA LEU A 53 18.29 8.78 -0.25
C LEU A 53 19.55 9.62 -0.30
N LYS A 54 20.39 9.46 -1.33
CA LYS A 54 21.60 10.27 -1.52
C LYS A 54 21.27 11.76 -1.72
N GLU A 55 20.26 12.09 -2.50
CA GLU A 55 19.80 13.46 -2.70
C GLU A 55 19.33 14.11 -1.38
N GLN A 56 18.78 13.31 -0.46
CA GLN A 56 18.37 13.74 0.88
C GLN A 56 19.53 13.74 1.92
N GLY A 57 20.75 13.41 1.49
CA GLY A 57 21.93 13.38 2.37
C GLY A 57 22.10 12.08 3.16
N HIS A 58 21.35 11.02 2.81
CA HIS A 58 21.51 9.70 3.42
C HIS A 58 22.36 8.81 2.52
N ASP A 59 23.62 8.58 2.92
CA ASP A 59 24.51 7.63 2.25
C ASP A 59 24.53 6.31 3.03
N LEU A 60 23.55 5.45 2.74
CA LEU A 60 23.38 4.15 3.38
C LEU A 60 24.03 3.05 2.52
N ALA A 61 24.91 2.26 3.14
CA ALA A 61 25.56 1.14 2.49
C ALA A 61 24.56 0.00 2.21
N ASP A 62 23.64 -0.22 3.15
CA ASP A 62 22.57 -1.22 3.05
C ASP A 62 21.31 -0.72 3.77
N TYR A 63 20.15 -1.25 3.38
CA TYR A 63 18.87 -0.90 4.01
C TYR A 63 17.78 -1.93 3.71
N ILE A 64 16.74 -1.90 4.53
CA ILE A 64 15.46 -2.57 4.26
C ILE A 64 14.45 -1.52 3.81
N PHE A 65 13.71 -1.80 2.76
CA PHE A 65 12.60 -0.96 2.34
C PHE A 65 11.30 -1.74 2.17
N ALA A 66 10.19 -1.09 2.46
CA ALA A 66 8.84 -1.59 2.22
C ALA A 66 8.28 -0.93 0.96
N ASN A 67 8.00 -1.74 -0.05
CA ASN A 67 7.27 -1.31 -1.24
C ASN A 67 5.78 -1.54 -1.02
N VAL A 68 5.03 -0.46 -0.76
CA VAL A 68 3.60 -0.47 -0.48
C VAL A 68 2.84 -0.06 -1.72
N GLY A 69 2.31 -1.05 -2.45
CA GLY A 69 1.50 -0.89 -3.65
C GLY A 69 0.13 -1.56 -3.48
N THR A 70 -0.28 -2.41 -4.41
CA THR A 70 -1.49 -3.25 -4.29
C THR A 70 -1.43 -4.15 -3.05
N GLY A 71 -0.29 -4.77 -2.81
CA GLY A 71 0.12 -5.41 -1.56
C GLY A 71 1.38 -4.74 -1.02
N THR A 72 2.01 -5.34 0.00
CA THR A 72 3.27 -4.85 0.57
C THR A 72 4.35 -5.92 0.42
N SER A 73 5.53 -5.53 -0.06
CA SER A 73 6.71 -6.37 -0.10
C SER A 73 7.88 -5.72 0.61
N LEU A 74 8.65 -6.53 1.31
CA LEU A 74 9.84 -6.11 2.04
C LEU A 74 11.08 -6.58 1.28
N HIS A 75 12.01 -5.67 1.06
CA HIS A 75 13.24 -5.91 0.31
C HIS A 75 14.44 -5.46 1.13
N TYR A 76 15.50 -6.25 1.08
CA TYR A 76 16.82 -5.87 1.56
C TYR A 76 17.70 -5.50 0.37
N PHE A 77 18.36 -4.35 0.44
CA PHE A 77 19.36 -3.90 -0.52
C PHE A 77 20.73 -3.87 0.16
N ASP A 78 21.73 -4.48 -0.46
CA ASP A 78 23.07 -4.67 0.08
C ASP A 78 24.12 -3.68 -0.48
N GLY A 79 23.66 -2.62 -1.15
CA GLY A 79 24.52 -1.65 -1.85
C GLY A 79 24.73 -1.97 -3.33
N GLN A 80 24.43 -3.18 -3.78
CA GLN A 80 24.59 -3.62 -5.18
C GLN A 80 23.30 -4.21 -5.77
N SER A 81 22.63 -5.06 -5.01
CA SER A 81 21.45 -5.78 -5.44
C SER A 81 20.36 -5.76 -4.37
N GLN A 82 19.12 -5.97 -4.81
CA GLN A 82 18.01 -6.16 -3.89
C GLN A 82 17.59 -7.64 -3.85
N ARG A 83 17.08 -8.08 -2.70
CA ARG A 83 16.38 -9.35 -2.55
C ARG A 83 15.12 -9.18 -1.74
N ARG A 84 14.05 -9.85 -2.15
CA ARG A 84 12.80 -9.88 -1.40
C ARG A 84 12.99 -10.73 -0.13
N VAL A 85 12.70 -10.14 1.03
CA VAL A 85 12.83 -10.80 2.34
C VAL A 85 11.48 -11.14 2.97
N GLY A 86 10.39 -10.56 2.46
CA GLY A 86 9.05 -10.84 2.95
C GLY A 86 7.98 -10.10 2.17
N GLY A 87 6.75 -10.19 2.63
CA GLY A 87 5.62 -9.45 2.08
C GLY A 87 4.29 -10.00 2.58
N ILE A 88 3.25 -9.19 2.40
CA ILE A 88 1.89 -9.48 2.82
C ILE A 88 0.91 -8.93 1.79
N GLY A 89 -0.27 -9.56 1.66
CA GLY A 89 -1.36 -9.09 0.78
C GLY A 89 -2.06 -7.82 1.25
N THR A 90 -1.60 -7.20 2.33
CA THR A 90 -2.12 -5.94 2.85
C THR A 90 -1.49 -4.77 2.11
N GLY A 91 -2.31 -3.88 1.55
CA GLY A 91 -1.90 -2.71 0.79
C GLY A 91 -3.11 -2.02 0.16
N GLY A 92 -2.87 -1.20 -0.85
CA GLY A 92 -3.93 -0.45 -1.54
C GLY A 92 -5.05 -1.33 -2.11
N GLY A 93 -4.74 -2.56 -2.54
CA GLY A 93 -5.74 -3.52 -3.02
C GLY A 93 -6.69 -3.97 -1.91
N MET A 94 -6.18 -4.22 -0.70
CA MET A 94 -7.02 -4.55 0.45
C MET A 94 -7.90 -3.36 0.86
N ILE A 95 -7.33 -2.15 0.90
CA ILE A 95 -8.09 -0.93 1.21
C ILE A 95 -9.26 -0.75 0.24
N GLN A 96 -9.02 -0.88 -1.06
CA GLN A 96 -10.08 -0.75 -2.07
C GLN A 96 -11.10 -1.90 -2.00
N GLY A 97 -10.63 -3.15 -1.88
CA GLY A 97 -11.50 -4.32 -1.86
C GLY A 97 -12.39 -4.36 -0.61
N LEU A 98 -11.81 -4.27 0.58
CA LEU A 98 -12.58 -4.24 1.83
C LEU A 98 -13.38 -2.93 1.97
N GLY A 99 -12.81 -1.81 1.53
CA GLY A 99 -13.51 -0.53 1.49
C GLY A 99 -14.81 -0.63 0.71
N TYR A 100 -14.76 -1.20 -0.51
CA TYR A 100 -15.96 -1.44 -1.32
C TYR A 100 -16.94 -2.39 -0.63
N LEU A 101 -16.47 -3.53 -0.13
CA LEU A 101 -17.34 -4.51 0.55
C LEU A 101 -18.08 -3.93 1.75
N LEU A 102 -17.46 -3.01 2.49
CA LEU A 102 -18.01 -2.42 3.71
C LEU A 102 -18.81 -1.14 3.49
N SER A 103 -18.56 -0.40 2.40
CA SER A 103 -19.17 0.92 2.16
C SER A 103 -19.82 1.09 0.79
N GLN A 104 -19.61 0.16 -0.15
CA GLN A 104 -20.01 0.25 -1.57
C GLN A 104 -19.36 1.44 -2.33
N ILE A 105 -18.27 1.99 -1.82
CA ILE A 105 -17.52 3.09 -2.42
C ILE A 105 -16.32 2.51 -3.17
N THR A 106 -16.08 2.98 -4.39
CA THR A 106 -14.96 2.55 -5.25
C THR A 106 -13.84 3.58 -5.34
N ASP A 107 -14.14 4.85 -5.05
CA ASP A 107 -13.15 5.93 -5.11
C ASP A 107 -12.21 5.89 -3.91
N TYR A 108 -10.92 5.71 -4.18
CA TYR A 108 -9.89 5.56 -3.15
C TYR A 108 -9.79 6.80 -2.24
N LYS A 109 -9.89 8.00 -2.84
CA LYS A 109 -9.80 9.24 -2.07
C LYS A 109 -10.99 9.38 -1.12
N GLN A 110 -12.19 9.08 -1.59
CA GLN A 110 -13.38 9.08 -0.75
C GLN A 110 -13.29 8.08 0.39
N LEU A 111 -12.76 6.85 0.15
CA LEU A 111 -12.54 5.85 1.19
C LEU A 111 -11.58 6.37 2.27
N THR A 112 -10.46 6.96 1.87
CA THR A 112 -9.46 7.49 2.81
C THR A 112 -9.96 8.71 3.57
N ASP A 113 -10.64 9.65 2.90
CA ASP A 113 -11.24 10.82 3.54
C ASP A 113 -12.29 10.41 4.59
N MET A 114 -13.14 9.42 4.30
CA MET A 114 -14.11 8.91 5.26
C MET A 114 -13.45 8.20 6.44
N ALA A 115 -12.38 7.45 6.22
CA ALA A 115 -11.65 6.76 7.29
C ALA A 115 -11.03 7.74 8.29
N GLN A 116 -10.55 8.91 7.84
CA GLN A 116 -9.99 9.95 8.71
C GLN A 116 -11.02 10.50 9.73
N HIS A 117 -12.31 10.42 9.42
CA HIS A 117 -13.40 10.89 10.27
C HIS A 117 -14.05 9.75 11.08
N GLY A 118 -13.55 8.53 10.93
CA GLY A 118 -14.05 7.35 11.65
C GLY A 118 -13.30 7.09 12.96
N ASP A 119 -14.01 6.45 13.92
CA ASP A 119 -13.40 5.95 15.14
C ASP A 119 -13.24 4.42 15.07
N ARG A 120 -12.00 3.96 14.85
CA ARG A 120 -11.68 2.52 14.82
C ARG A 120 -11.83 1.84 16.19
N ASN A 121 -11.82 2.60 17.31
CA ASN A 121 -11.95 2.02 18.65
C ASN A 121 -13.31 1.36 18.89
N THR A 122 -14.31 1.70 18.09
CA THR A 122 -15.64 1.05 18.13
C THR A 122 -15.63 -0.31 17.42
N ILE A 123 -14.65 -0.57 16.59
CA ILE A 123 -14.53 -1.78 15.72
C ILE A 123 -13.41 -2.70 16.21
N ASP A 124 -12.23 -2.12 16.52
CA ASP A 124 -11.04 -2.87 16.92
C ASP A 124 -11.02 -3.20 18.40
N LEU A 125 -10.64 -4.43 18.72
CA LEU A 125 -10.35 -4.82 20.09
C LEU A 125 -9.00 -4.25 20.50
N LYS A 126 -8.98 -3.40 21.50
CA LYS A 126 -7.77 -2.83 22.08
C LYS A 126 -7.30 -3.65 23.28
N VAL A 127 -5.99 -3.56 23.61
CA VAL A 127 -5.41 -4.23 24.78
C VAL A 127 -6.15 -3.88 26.06
N ARG A 128 -6.48 -2.58 26.29
CA ARG A 128 -7.29 -2.15 27.45
C ARG A 128 -8.67 -2.80 27.57
N HIS A 129 -9.24 -3.29 26.46
CA HIS A 129 -10.54 -3.98 26.49
C HIS A 129 -10.41 -5.40 27.04
N ILE A 130 -9.21 -5.98 26.99
CA ILE A 130 -8.89 -7.32 27.53
C ILE A 130 -8.59 -7.21 29.04
N TYR A 131 -7.82 -6.19 29.43
CA TYR A 131 -7.31 -6.00 30.79
C TYR A 131 -8.18 -5.03 31.62
N LYS A 132 -9.49 -5.16 31.53
CA LYS A 132 -10.50 -4.20 32.07
C LYS A 132 -10.20 -3.64 33.46
N ASP A 133 -9.72 -4.48 34.40
CA ASP A 133 -9.56 -4.18 35.81
C ASP A 133 -8.09 -4.25 36.28
N THR A 134 -7.15 -4.44 35.36
CA THR A 134 -5.73 -4.57 35.64
C THR A 134 -4.90 -3.73 34.68
N GLU A 135 -3.75 -3.27 35.13
CA GLU A 135 -2.81 -2.57 34.27
C GLU A 135 -2.23 -3.55 33.22
N PRO A 136 -2.38 -3.26 31.91
CA PRO A 136 -1.88 -4.15 30.88
C PRO A 136 -0.35 -4.11 30.81
N PRO A 137 0.33 -5.25 30.45
CA PRO A 137 1.79 -5.32 30.34
C PRO A 137 2.37 -4.56 29.15
N ILE A 138 1.54 -4.06 28.25
CA ILE A 138 1.85 -3.27 27.06
C ILE A 138 0.83 -2.12 26.95
N PRO A 139 1.13 -1.05 26.16
CA PRO A 139 0.20 0.09 26.05
C PRO A 139 -1.23 -0.34 25.69
N GLY A 140 -2.20 0.12 26.48
CA GLY A 140 -3.60 -0.28 26.38
C GLY A 140 -4.32 0.19 25.11
N ASP A 141 -3.79 1.18 24.41
CA ASP A 141 -4.29 1.72 23.14
C ASP A 141 -3.86 0.91 21.90
N LEU A 142 -2.92 -0.03 22.07
CA LEU A 142 -2.54 -0.94 20.99
C LEU A 142 -3.73 -1.80 20.55
N THR A 143 -3.82 -2.08 19.27
CA THR A 143 -4.82 -2.99 18.71
C THR A 143 -4.40 -4.44 18.99
N ALA A 144 -5.21 -5.14 19.77
CA ALA A 144 -5.04 -6.57 20.04
C ALA A 144 -5.60 -7.43 18.91
N ALA A 145 -6.74 -7.02 18.32
CA ALA A 145 -7.32 -7.68 17.15
C ALA A 145 -8.12 -6.68 16.30
N ASN A 146 -7.77 -6.59 15.02
CA ASN A 146 -8.56 -5.83 14.06
C ASN A 146 -9.97 -6.43 13.97
N PHE A 147 -10.99 -5.58 13.97
CA PHE A 147 -12.41 -5.95 13.97
C PHE A 147 -12.86 -6.80 15.17
N GLY A 148 -12.00 -7.06 16.14
CA GLY A 148 -12.29 -7.95 17.26
C GLY A 148 -13.34 -7.44 18.25
N HIS A 149 -13.60 -6.12 18.28
CA HIS A 149 -14.58 -5.53 19.20
C HIS A 149 -16.03 -5.69 18.72
N VAL A 150 -16.26 -5.90 17.43
CA VAL A 150 -17.60 -6.00 16.82
C VAL A 150 -18.46 -7.05 17.53
N LEU A 151 -17.91 -8.22 17.86
CA LEU A 151 -18.65 -9.31 18.51
C LEU A 151 -19.07 -9.01 19.95
N HIS A 152 -18.50 -7.98 20.57
CA HIS A 152 -18.87 -7.53 21.92
C HIS A 152 -19.96 -6.46 21.92
N HIS A 153 -20.36 -5.95 20.74
CA HIS A 153 -21.30 -4.84 20.56
C HIS A 153 -22.20 -5.06 19.34
N LEU A 154 -22.85 -6.22 19.25
CA LEU A 154 -23.67 -6.60 18.08
C LEU A 154 -24.85 -5.64 17.84
N ASP A 155 -25.32 -4.93 18.86
CA ASP A 155 -26.39 -3.94 18.75
C ASP A 155 -25.91 -2.53 18.37
N ALA A 156 -24.59 -2.32 18.22
CA ALA A 156 -24.05 -1.03 17.85
C ALA A 156 -24.24 -0.73 16.36
N ASP A 157 -24.53 0.52 16.05
CA ASP A 157 -24.53 1.01 14.66
C ASP A 157 -23.10 1.35 14.23
N PHE A 158 -22.47 0.43 13.50
CA PHE A 158 -21.15 0.62 12.95
C PHE A 158 -21.22 1.44 11.67
N THR A 159 -20.94 2.74 11.77
CA THR A 159 -20.93 3.63 10.60
C THR A 159 -19.91 3.21 9.54
N PRO A 160 -20.12 3.50 8.24
CA PRO A 160 -19.13 3.23 7.20
C PRO A 160 -17.76 3.86 7.50
N SER A 161 -17.73 5.08 8.08
CA SER A 161 -16.48 5.75 8.46
C SER A 161 -15.70 4.97 9.52
N ASN A 162 -16.38 4.44 10.56
CA ASN A 162 -15.74 3.64 11.60
C ASN A 162 -15.17 2.32 11.04
N LYS A 163 -15.93 1.65 10.15
CA LYS A 163 -15.47 0.43 9.47
C LYS A 163 -14.24 0.70 8.62
N LEU A 164 -14.25 1.81 7.85
CA LEU A 164 -13.11 2.22 7.02
C LEU A 164 -11.90 2.62 7.85
N ALA A 165 -12.09 3.30 8.98
CA ALA A 165 -11.00 3.61 9.91
C ALA A 165 -10.33 2.34 10.46
N ALA A 166 -11.08 1.26 10.69
CA ALA A 166 -10.50 -0.03 11.13
C ALA A 166 -9.77 -0.78 10.00
N VAL A 167 -10.13 -0.55 8.72
CA VAL A 167 -9.42 -1.14 7.56
C VAL A 167 -8.10 -0.44 7.28
N ILE A 168 -8.04 0.90 7.43
CA ILE A 168 -6.94 1.74 6.97
C ILE A 168 -5.97 2.10 8.09
N GLY A 169 -6.47 2.23 9.32
CA GLY A 169 -5.76 2.82 10.46
C GLY A 169 -4.82 1.91 11.27
#